data_dff543b791860ee84e85c42351077291
#
_entry.id   dff543b791860ee84e85c42351077291
#
_cell.length_a   1.000
_cell.length_b   1.000
_cell.length_c   1.000
_cell.angle_alpha   90.00
_cell.angle_beta   90.00
_cell.angle_gamma   90.00
#
_symmetry.space_group_name_H-M   'P 1'
#
loop_
_entity.id
_entity.type
_entity.pdbx_description
1 polymer ?
#
loop_
_entity_poly.entity_id
_entity_poly.type
_entity_poly.pdbx_seq_one_letter_code
_entity_poly.pdbx_strand_id
1 'polypeptide(L)'
;LKVLLTMRSFLFVALLATSTPLLAQVPSYNTPAAYAYMKDLSSGAVLYSKDADTRMPPASMGKMMSVYVAFQMIKRGEAQLGQKVMVRPETWTKWHSQGSTMFLSVNEQVSVENLLHGIVTLSGNDACVVLAEGLGGTEQNYVALMNRAAQKLGLKNSHFANTNGWPDPNEYVTARDLATIAEATIRDFPDLYKRF
;
A
#
# COMPACT_ATOMS: atom_id res chain seq x y z
N LEU A 1 -57.60 44.73 61.90
CA LEU A 1 -57.85 44.20 60.54
C LEU A 1 -56.62 43.41 60.12
N LYS A 2 -56.75 42.04 60.13
CA LYS A 2 -55.68 41.10 59.78
C LYS A 2 -55.82 40.73 58.28
N VAL A 3 -54.75 40.98 57.56
CA VAL A 3 -54.59 40.53 56.17
C VAL A 3 -53.73 39.25 56.19
N LEU A 4 -54.35 38.14 55.79
CA LEU A 4 -53.64 36.82 55.58
C LEU A 4 -52.97 36.87 54.24
N LEU A 5 -51.62 36.72 54.23
CA LEU A 5 -50.82 36.52 53.02
C LEU A 5 -50.68 35.01 52.80
N THR A 6 -51.32 34.45 51.78
CA THR A 6 -51.15 33.07 51.38
C THR A 6 -49.98 32.98 50.39
N MET A 7 -48.86 32.39 50.85
CA MET A 7 -47.73 31.99 49.99
C MET A 7 -48.08 30.72 49.20
N ARG A 8 -48.21 30.84 47.89
CA ARG A 8 -48.29 29.74 46.95
C ARG A 8 -46.86 29.29 46.56
N SER A 9 -46.42 28.16 47.12
CA SER A 9 -45.17 27.53 46.73
C SER A 9 -45.31 26.88 45.33
N PHE A 10 -44.66 27.42 44.32
CA PHE A 10 -44.51 26.79 43.04
C PHE A 10 -43.36 25.78 43.12
N LEU A 11 -43.68 24.52 43.05
CA LEU A 11 -42.74 23.40 42.94
C LEU A 11 -42.31 23.30 41.45
N PHE A 12 -41.11 23.81 41.13
CA PHE A 12 -40.50 23.57 39.82
C PHE A 12 -39.87 22.19 39.82
N VAL A 13 -40.53 21.22 39.18
CA VAL A 13 -39.93 19.92 38.85
C VAL A 13 -39.07 20.09 37.60
N ALA A 14 -37.75 20.20 37.77
CA ALA A 14 -36.80 20.20 36.69
C ALA A 14 -36.68 18.75 36.13
N LEU A 15 -37.26 18.51 34.98
CA LEU A 15 -37.12 17.26 34.22
C LEU A 15 -35.73 17.25 33.58
N LEU A 16 -34.73 16.64 34.24
CA LEU A 16 -33.43 16.36 33.65
C LEU A 16 -33.58 15.31 32.55
N ALA A 17 -33.71 15.74 31.32
CA ALA A 17 -33.62 14.86 30.15
C ALA A 17 -32.17 14.35 30.04
N THR A 18 -31.90 13.14 30.52
CA THR A 18 -30.64 12.42 30.25
C THR A 18 -30.64 12.00 28.79
N SER A 19 -30.00 12.81 27.95
CA SER A 19 -29.67 12.40 26.58
C SER A 19 -28.58 11.32 26.64
N THR A 20 -28.99 10.07 26.59
CA THR A 20 -28.05 8.98 26.30
C THR A 20 -27.48 9.19 24.89
N PRO A 21 -26.13 9.26 24.73
CA PRO A 21 -25.57 9.31 23.40
C PRO A 21 -25.97 8.03 22.66
N LEU A 22 -26.70 8.19 21.57
CA LEU A 22 -26.99 7.11 20.63
C LEU A 22 -25.67 6.77 19.96
N LEU A 23 -24.93 5.81 20.52
CA LEU A 23 -23.77 5.24 19.85
C LEU A 23 -24.29 4.56 18.58
N ALA A 24 -24.07 5.23 17.43
CA ALA A 24 -24.35 4.62 16.14
C ALA A 24 -23.57 3.31 16.09
N GLN A 25 -24.28 2.19 16.10
CA GLN A 25 -23.68 0.87 15.89
C GLN A 25 -23.12 0.85 14.48
N VAL A 26 -21.78 0.95 14.36
CA VAL A 26 -21.10 0.73 13.09
C VAL A 26 -21.46 -0.71 12.66
N PRO A 27 -22.02 -0.93 11.46
CA PRO A 27 -22.33 -2.27 11.00
C PRO A 27 -21.07 -3.14 11.12
N SER A 28 -21.18 -4.31 11.73
CA SER A 28 -20.07 -5.25 11.83
C SER A 28 -19.73 -5.73 10.42
N TYR A 29 -18.69 -5.13 9.82
CA TYR A 29 -18.14 -5.58 8.55
C TYR A 29 -17.31 -6.85 8.79
N ASN A 30 -17.57 -7.90 8.02
CA ASN A 30 -16.75 -9.11 8.01
C ASN A 30 -16.38 -9.46 6.58
N THR A 31 -15.12 -9.84 6.37
CA THR A 31 -14.59 -10.27 5.08
C THR A 31 -14.21 -11.76 5.12
N PRO A 32 -14.39 -12.53 4.04
CA PRO A 32 -13.87 -13.90 3.93
C PRO A 32 -12.34 -13.95 3.80
N ALA A 33 -11.66 -12.81 3.54
CA ALA A 33 -10.21 -12.76 3.50
C ALA A 33 -9.60 -13.22 4.83
N ALA A 34 -8.52 -14.02 4.78
CA ALA A 34 -7.82 -14.48 5.98
C ALA A 34 -7.17 -13.32 6.73
N TYR A 35 -6.60 -12.36 6.00
CA TYR A 35 -5.91 -11.19 6.53
C TYR A 35 -6.49 -9.92 5.91
N ALA A 36 -6.75 -8.90 6.72
CA ALA A 36 -7.23 -7.63 6.21
C ALA A 36 -6.84 -6.46 7.13
N TYR A 37 -6.59 -5.31 6.52
CA TYR A 37 -6.34 -4.07 7.23
C TYR A 37 -6.91 -2.89 6.45
N MET A 38 -7.62 -2.01 7.14
CA MET A 38 -8.19 -0.79 6.57
C MET A 38 -7.90 0.39 7.48
N LYS A 39 -7.36 1.46 6.90
CA LYS A 39 -7.03 2.70 7.59
C LYS A 39 -7.62 3.89 6.84
N ASP A 40 -8.22 4.81 7.58
CA ASP A 40 -8.56 6.12 7.05
C ASP A 40 -7.32 7.01 7.05
N LEU A 41 -6.88 7.43 5.87
CA LEU A 41 -5.67 8.24 5.73
C LEU A 41 -5.85 9.69 6.19
N SER A 42 -7.09 10.19 6.29
CA SER A 42 -7.37 11.55 6.72
C SER A 42 -7.29 11.71 8.24
N SER A 43 -7.82 10.75 8.98
CA SER A 43 -7.85 10.74 10.44
C SER A 43 -6.74 9.89 11.07
N GLY A 44 -6.15 8.96 10.29
CA GLY A 44 -5.23 7.94 10.79
C GLY A 44 -5.93 6.79 11.53
N ALA A 45 -7.26 6.78 11.61
CA ALA A 45 -8.02 5.76 12.32
C ALA A 45 -7.95 4.41 11.61
N VAL A 46 -7.78 3.33 12.39
CA VAL A 46 -7.92 1.95 11.89
C VAL A 46 -9.40 1.61 11.85
N LEU A 47 -9.94 1.43 10.64
CA LEU A 47 -11.35 1.13 10.42
C LEU A 47 -11.65 -0.36 10.49
N TYR A 48 -10.67 -1.20 10.13
CA TYR A 48 -10.79 -2.65 10.19
C TYR A 48 -9.42 -3.32 10.34
N SER A 49 -9.36 -4.38 11.13
CA SER A 49 -8.14 -5.17 11.30
C SER A 49 -8.50 -6.62 11.59
N LYS A 50 -8.03 -7.55 10.75
CA LYS A 50 -8.19 -9.00 10.91
C LYS A 50 -6.85 -9.66 10.63
N ASP A 51 -6.23 -10.24 11.65
CA ASP A 51 -4.92 -10.90 11.58
C ASP A 51 -3.89 -10.11 10.76
N ALA A 52 -3.94 -8.77 10.91
CA ALA A 52 -3.26 -7.81 10.04
C ALA A 52 -1.73 -7.87 10.13
N ASP A 53 -1.18 -8.47 11.19
CA ASP A 53 0.26 -8.60 11.44
C ASP A 53 0.78 -10.02 11.17
N THR A 54 -0.08 -10.93 10.70
CA THR A 54 0.32 -12.28 10.31
C THR A 54 1.04 -12.26 8.98
N ARG A 55 2.20 -12.94 8.92
CA ARG A 55 3.00 -13.05 7.70
C ARG A 55 2.30 -13.91 6.67
N MET A 56 2.29 -13.43 5.43
CA MET A 56 1.72 -14.12 4.28
C MET A 56 2.60 -13.89 3.05
N PRO A 57 2.57 -14.78 2.04
CA PRO A 57 3.16 -14.50 0.75
C PRO A 57 2.51 -13.27 0.12
N PRO A 58 3.28 -12.29 -0.40
CA PRO A 58 2.71 -11.08 -0.99
C PRO A 58 1.99 -11.33 -2.32
N ALA A 59 2.41 -12.32 -3.08
CA ALA A 59 2.05 -12.44 -4.49
C ALA A 59 2.28 -11.09 -5.20
N SER A 60 1.46 -10.72 -6.17
CA SER A 60 1.62 -9.46 -6.91
C SER A 60 1.50 -8.18 -6.07
N MET A 61 1.03 -8.26 -4.82
CA MET A 61 1.05 -7.11 -3.93
C MET A 61 2.48 -6.69 -3.54
N GLY A 62 3.47 -7.58 -3.63
CA GLY A 62 4.89 -7.25 -3.45
C GLY A 62 5.40 -6.20 -4.43
N LYS A 63 4.79 -6.09 -5.63
CA LYS A 63 5.12 -5.08 -6.65
C LYS A 63 4.92 -3.65 -6.17
N MET A 64 4.07 -3.43 -5.15
CA MET A 64 3.92 -2.10 -4.53
C MET A 64 5.24 -1.56 -4.00
N MET A 65 6.09 -2.41 -3.41
CA MET A 65 7.41 -2.00 -2.96
C MET A 65 8.36 -1.72 -4.12
N SER A 66 8.27 -2.49 -5.21
CA SER A 66 9.07 -2.23 -6.42
C SER A 66 8.72 -0.86 -7.02
N VAL A 67 7.44 -0.52 -7.12
CA VAL A 67 6.98 0.79 -7.59
C VAL A 67 7.41 1.90 -6.62
N TYR A 68 7.27 1.70 -5.32
CA TYR A 68 7.68 2.66 -4.30
C TYR A 68 9.17 3.03 -4.42
N VAL A 69 10.04 2.04 -4.61
CA VAL A 69 11.49 2.27 -4.80
C VAL A 69 11.77 3.01 -6.10
N ALA A 70 11.09 2.66 -7.21
CA ALA A 70 11.22 3.40 -8.47
C ALA A 70 10.82 4.87 -8.30
N PHE A 71 9.71 5.15 -7.60
CA PHE A 71 9.27 6.51 -7.31
C PHE A 71 10.29 7.27 -6.43
N GLN A 72 10.91 6.60 -5.45
CA GLN A 72 12.00 7.19 -4.69
C GLN A 72 13.18 7.60 -5.58
N MET A 73 13.61 6.71 -6.49
CA MET A 73 14.73 6.98 -7.40
C MET A 73 14.39 8.14 -8.37
N ILE A 74 13.17 8.19 -8.90
CA ILE A 74 12.71 9.29 -9.76
C ILE A 74 12.72 10.61 -8.98
N LYS A 75 12.16 10.63 -7.76
CA LYS A 75 12.12 11.85 -6.91
C LYS A 75 13.52 12.37 -6.57
N ARG A 76 14.52 11.48 -6.42
CA ARG A 76 15.92 11.87 -6.15
C ARG A 76 16.71 12.21 -7.42
N GLY A 77 16.11 12.10 -8.61
CA GLY A 77 16.79 12.32 -9.88
C GLY A 77 17.76 11.20 -10.29
N GLU A 78 17.72 10.06 -9.61
CA GLU A 78 18.54 8.87 -9.91
C GLU A 78 17.95 8.06 -11.08
N ALA A 79 16.70 8.30 -11.43
CA ALA A 79 15.99 7.72 -12.56
C ALA A 79 15.09 8.78 -13.23
N GLN A 80 14.76 8.57 -14.50
CA GLN A 80 13.85 9.44 -15.24
C GLN A 80 12.76 8.59 -15.92
N LEU A 81 11.54 9.11 -16.00
CA LEU A 81 10.41 8.42 -16.65
C LEU A 81 10.70 8.04 -18.10
N GLY A 82 11.35 8.94 -18.84
CA GLY A 82 11.74 8.71 -20.26
C GLY A 82 12.97 7.82 -20.43
N GLN A 83 13.72 7.50 -19.36
CA GLN A 83 14.90 6.65 -19.43
C GLN A 83 14.52 5.29 -20.04
N LYS A 84 15.33 4.82 -21.01
CA LYS A 84 15.15 3.54 -21.67
C LYS A 84 15.91 2.45 -20.95
N VAL A 85 15.25 1.31 -20.78
CA VAL A 85 15.81 0.08 -20.23
C VAL A 85 15.71 -1.02 -21.27
N MET A 86 16.79 -1.75 -21.48
CA MET A 86 16.83 -2.87 -22.43
C MET A 86 16.31 -4.14 -21.78
N VAL A 87 15.45 -4.85 -22.47
CA VAL A 87 14.98 -6.20 -22.09
C VAL A 87 16.09 -7.21 -22.41
N ARG A 88 16.76 -7.70 -21.38
CA ARG A 88 17.88 -8.64 -21.53
C ARG A 88 17.37 -10.02 -21.99
N PRO A 89 18.12 -10.74 -22.83
CA PRO A 89 17.72 -12.09 -23.30
C PRO A 89 17.42 -13.07 -22.16
N GLU A 90 18.22 -13.05 -21.08
CA GLU A 90 18.05 -13.93 -19.93
C GLU A 90 16.74 -13.65 -19.19
N THR A 91 16.41 -12.37 -19.00
CA THR A 91 15.17 -11.92 -18.36
C THR A 91 13.98 -12.28 -19.23
N TRP A 92 14.05 -12.03 -20.52
CA TRP A 92 13.01 -12.41 -21.46
C TRP A 92 12.78 -13.94 -21.45
N THR A 93 13.84 -14.74 -21.56
CA THR A 93 13.75 -16.21 -21.55
C THR A 93 13.03 -16.72 -20.31
N LYS A 94 13.31 -16.12 -19.15
CA LYS A 94 12.70 -16.52 -17.88
C LYS A 94 11.24 -16.05 -17.73
N TRP A 95 10.91 -14.84 -18.19
CA TRP A 95 9.67 -14.18 -17.79
C TRP A 95 8.63 -13.97 -18.89
N HIS A 96 8.95 -14.14 -20.19
CA HIS A 96 8.04 -13.84 -21.30
C HIS A 96 6.71 -14.62 -21.28
N SER A 97 6.62 -15.72 -20.52
CA SER A 97 5.41 -16.53 -20.39
C SER A 97 5.09 -16.94 -18.94
N GLN A 98 5.64 -16.23 -17.95
CA GLN A 98 5.48 -16.56 -16.52
C GLN A 98 4.45 -15.63 -15.85
N GLY A 99 3.23 -16.13 -15.67
CA GLY A 99 2.13 -15.41 -15.06
C GLY A 99 1.70 -14.18 -15.88
N SER A 100 1.35 -13.09 -15.22
CA SER A 100 1.01 -11.84 -15.90
C SER A 100 2.24 -11.17 -16.49
N THR A 101 2.19 -10.78 -17.76
CA THR A 101 3.30 -10.15 -18.48
C THR A 101 2.83 -8.91 -19.24
N MET A 102 3.77 -8.02 -19.52
CA MET A 102 3.59 -6.88 -20.43
C MET A 102 3.90 -7.26 -21.88
N PHE A 103 4.26 -8.52 -22.13
CA PHE A 103 4.63 -9.06 -23.45
C PHE A 103 5.82 -8.34 -24.09
N LEU A 104 6.84 -8.04 -23.30
CA LEU A 104 8.06 -7.42 -23.75
C LEU A 104 8.81 -8.30 -24.74
N SER A 105 9.45 -7.68 -25.73
CA SER A 105 10.29 -8.41 -26.71
C SER A 105 11.76 -8.40 -26.28
N VAL A 106 12.49 -9.44 -26.64
CA VAL A 106 13.94 -9.50 -26.38
C VAL A 106 14.68 -8.34 -27.06
N ASN A 107 15.63 -7.72 -26.35
CA ASN A 107 16.38 -6.53 -26.78
C ASN A 107 15.55 -5.26 -27.04
N GLU A 108 14.28 -5.27 -26.66
CA GLU A 108 13.44 -4.08 -26.71
C GLU A 108 13.95 -3.00 -25.75
N GLN A 109 13.83 -1.73 -26.15
CA GLN A 109 14.13 -0.56 -25.32
C GLN A 109 12.83 0.04 -24.79
N VAL A 110 12.53 -0.19 -23.53
CA VAL A 110 11.27 0.24 -22.90
C VAL A 110 11.53 1.39 -21.93
N SER A 111 10.68 2.41 -21.93
CA SER A 111 10.83 3.50 -20.96
C SER A 111 10.43 3.06 -19.55
N VAL A 112 11.05 3.65 -18.53
CA VAL A 112 10.68 3.46 -17.12
C VAL A 112 9.18 3.72 -16.92
N GLU A 113 8.63 4.75 -17.57
CA GLU A 113 7.21 5.06 -17.53
C GLU A 113 6.33 3.91 -18.03
N ASN A 114 6.66 3.34 -19.20
CA ASN A 114 5.90 2.22 -19.75
C ASN A 114 6.03 0.97 -18.89
N LEU A 115 7.21 0.70 -18.31
CA LEU A 115 7.40 -0.40 -17.38
C LEU A 115 6.53 -0.23 -16.13
N LEU A 116 6.47 0.98 -15.57
CA LEU A 116 5.61 1.28 -14.43
C LEU A 116 4.13 1.10 -14.78
N HIS A 117 3.68 1.55 -15.96
CA HIS A 117 2.31 1.26 -16.43
C HIS A 117 2.05 -0.25 -16.57
N GLY A 118 2.99 -1.00 -17.14
CA GLY A 118 2.88 -2.45 -17.25
C GLY A 118 2.80 -3.16 -15.90
N ILE A 119 3.54 -2.66 -14.90
CA ILE A 119 3.50 -3.20 -13.53
C ILE A 119 2.15 -2.90 -12.87
N VAL A 120 1.70 -1.64 -12.92
CA VAL A 120 0.51 -1.19 -12.17
C VAL A 120 -0.78 -1.71 -12.80
N THR A 121 -0.92 -1.67 -14.13
CA THR A 121 -2.16 -2.04 -14.83
C THR A 121 -2.26 -3.51 -15.19
N LEU A 122 -1.15 -4.13 -15.61
CA LEU A 122 -1.11 -5.52 -16.07
C LEU A 122 -0.52 -6.47 -15.03
N SER A 123 0.04 -5.94 -13.95
CA SER A 123 0.80 -6.74 -12.97
C SER A 123 1.97 -7.50 -13.62
N GLY A 124 2.62 -6.91 -14.64
CA GLY A 124 3.65 -7.54 -15.47
C GLY A 124 4.87 -8.01 -14.66
N ASN A 125 5.14 -9.32 -14.63
CA ASN A 125 6.30 -9.88 -13.95
C ASN A 125 7.59 -9.55 -14.69
N ASP A 126 7.56 -9.62 -16.02
CA ASP A 126 8.64 -9.23 -16.92
C ASP A 126 9.01 -7.75 -16.74
N ALA A 127 8.00 -6.89 -16.70
CA ALA A 127 8.18 -5.45 -16.50
C ALA A 127 8.85 -5.13 -15.15
N CYS A 128 8.50 -5.84 -14.06
CA CYS A 128 9.13 -5.68 -12.75
C CYS A 128 10.63 -5.99 -12.78
N VAL A 129 11.01 -7.11 -13.36
CA VAL A 129 12.41 -7.53 -13.39
C VAL A 129 13.22 -6.62 -14.32
N VAL A 130 12.68 -6.28 -15.50
CA VAL A 130 13.33 -5.34 -16.44
C VAL A 130 13.52 -3.97 -15.78
N LEU A 131 12.50 -3.44 -15.09
CA LEU A 131 12.62 -2.19 -14.33
C LEU A 131 13.74 -2.26 -13.28
N ALA A 132 13.76 -3.34 -12.50
CA ALA A 132 14.75 -3.55 -11.45
C ALA A 132 16.17 -3.64 -11.98
N GLU A 133 16.38 -4.36 -13.08
CA GLU A 133 17.68 -4.44 -13.76
C GLU A 133 18.12 -3.10 -14.30
N GLY A 134 17.20 -2.31 -14.88
CA GLY A 134 17.49 -1.00 -15.43
C GLY A 134 17.85 0.04 -14.38
N LEU A 135 17.20 0.00 -13.22
CA LEU A 135 17.40 0.98 -12.14
C LEU A 135 18.43 0.52 -11.09
N GLY A 136 18.49 -0.78 -10.82
CA GLY A 136 19.40 -1.36 -9.81
C GLY A 136 20.67 -1.99 -10.41
N GLY A 137 20.77 -2.08 -11.74
CA GLY A 137 21.82 -2.84 -12.44
C GLY A 137 21.57 -4.35 -12.42
N THR A 138 21.06 -4.89 -11.32
CA THR A 138 20.61 -6.29 -11.17
C THR A 138 19.34 -6.35 -10.33
N GLU A 139 18.55 -7.42 -10.48
CA GLU A 139 17.37 -7.65 -9.63
C GLU A 139 17.76 -7.72 -8.15
N GLN A 140 18.86 -8.40 -7.82
CA GLN A 140 19.35 -8.55 -6.43
C GLN A 140 19.66 -7.21 -5.78
N ASN A 141 20.34 -6.32 -6.49
CA ASN A 141 20.62 -4.96 -6.00
C ASN A 141 19.33 -4.19 -5.75
N TYR A 142 18.34 -4.33 -6.64
CA TYR A 142 17.05 -3.67 -6.49
C TYR A 142 16.27 -4.23 -5.29
N VAL A 143 16.27 -5.54 -5.08
CA VAL A 143 15.69 -6.18 -3.88
C VAL A 143 16.36 -5.66 -2.61
N ALA A 144 17.67 -5.44 -2.62
CA ALA A 144 18.35 -4.80 -1.50
C ALA A 144 17.86 -3.36 -1.26
N LEU A 145 17.52 -2.60 -2.32
CA LEU A 145 16.85 -1.29 -2.18
C LEU A 145 15.45 -1.42 -1.58
N MET A 146 14.66 -2.42 -2.01
CA MET A 146 13.33 -2.69 -1.46
C MET A 146 13.40 -2.97 0.04
N ASN A 147 14.29 -3.84 0.48
CA ASN A 147 14.45 -4.17 1.90
C ASN A 147 14.97 -2.98 2.72
N ARG A 148 15.85 -2.13 2.17
CA ARG A 148 16.24 -0.87 2.83
C ARG A 148 15.06 0.11 2.94
N ALA A 149 14.21 0.20 1.92
CA ALA A 149 12.99 1.01 1.98
C ALA A 149 12.02 0.47 3.02
N ALA A 150 11.83 -0.86 3.09
CA ALA A 150 11.02 -1.52 4.11
C ALA A 150 11.47 -1.16 5.54
N GLN A 151 12.77 -1.21 5.81
CA GLN A 151 13.34 -0.81 7.10
C GLN A 151 13.05 0.67 7.42
N LYS A 152 13.23 1.58 6.44
CA LYS A 152 12.96 3.01 6.61
C LYS A 152 11.48 3.31 6.86
N LEU A 153 10.58 2.54 6.26
CA LEU A 153 9.13 2.62 6.50
C LEU A 153 8.69 1.97 7.82
N GLY A 154 9.61 1.30 8.52
CA GLY A 154 9.31 0.61 9.77
C GLY A 154 8.51 -0.69 9.60
N LEU A 155 8.60 -1.33 8.43
CA LEU A 155 7.95 -2.62 8.18
C LEU A 155 8.65 -3.70 8.99
N LYS A 156 7.98 -4.20 10.02
CA LYS A 156 8.58 -5.14 11.00
C LYS A 156 8.45 -6.60 10.59
N ASN A 157 7.45 -6.91 9.77
CA ASN A 157 7.08 -8.26 9.41
C ASN A 157 7.01 -8.45 7.88
N SER A 158 7.89 -7.76 7.14
CA SER A 158 8.01 -7.89 5.69
C SER A 158 9.44 -8.08 5.25
N HIS A 159 9.66 -8.96 4.29
CA HIS A 159 10.94 -9.18 3.63
C HIS A 159 10.67 -9.50 2.16
N PHE A 160 11.44 -8.88 1.27
CA PHE A 160 11.35 -9.05 -0.17
C PHE A 160 12.53 -9.88 -0.67
N ALA A 161 12.26 -10.96 -1.39
CA ALA A 161 13.24 -11.85 -1.98
C ALA A 161 13.37 -11.68 -3.50
N ASN A 162 12.34 -11.09 -4.13
CA ASN A 162 12.28 -10.77 -5.56
C ASN A 162 11.47 -9.49 -5.78
N THR A 163 11.37 -9.05 -7.03
CA THR A 163 10.76 -7.76 -7.37
C THR A 163 9.29 -7.85 -7.74
N ASN A 164 8.78 -9.05 -8.05
CA ASN A 164 7.45 -9.24 -8.62
C ASN A 164 6.48 -10.04 -7.74
N GLY A 165 6.94 -10.49 -6.55
CA GLY A 165 6.14 -11.30 -5.63
C GLY A 165 6.00 -12.76 -6.06
N TRP A 166 6.91 -13.26 -6.92
CA TRP A 166 6.92 -14.69 -7.28
C TRP A 166 7.19 -15.54 -6.03
N PRO A 167 6.55 -16.69 -5.88
CA PRO A 167 6.71 -17.50 -4.68
C PRO A 167 8.16 -17.78 -4.31
N ASP A 168 8.55 -17.37 -3.10
CA ASP A 168 9.85 -17.61 -2.50
C ASP A 168 9.65 -17.84 -0.99
N PRO A 169 10.30 -18.83 -0.34
CA PRO A 169 10.14 -19.11 1.07
C PRO A 169 10.63 -17.98 1.99
N ASN A 170 11.48 -17.09 1.48
CA ASN A 170 12.00 -15.93 2.21
C ASN A 170 11.20 -14.66 1.95
N GLU A 171 10.15 -14.71 1.12
CA GLU A 171 9.32 -13.55 0.80
C GLU A 171 8.02 -13.57 1.59
N TYR A 172 7.84 -12.55 2.43
CA TYR A 172 6.64 -12.41 3.25
C TYR A 172 6.33 -10.94 3.52
N VAL A 173 5.05 -10.68 3.71
CA VAL A 173 4.51 -9.38 4.09
C VAL A 173 3.37 -9.56 5.09
N THR A 174 2.87 -8.45 5.64
CA THR A 174 1.61 -8.41 6.39
C THR A 174 0.62 -7.44 5.76
N ALA A 175 -0.67 -7.60 6.04
CA ALA A 175 -1.70 -6.68 5.53
C ALA A 175 -1.46 -5.24 6.04
N ARG A 176 -0.99 -5.08 7.27
CA ARG A 176 -0.63 -3.78 7.83
C ARG A 176 0.58 -3.16 7.13
N ASP A 177 1.63 -3.92 6.87
CA ASP A 177 2.83 -3.42 6.20
C ASP A 177 2.52 -3.03 4.74
N LEU A 178 1.68 -3.79 4.03
CA LEU A 178 1.20 -3.42 2.69
C LEU A 178 0.43 -2.08 2.71
N ALA A 179 -0.45 -1.89 3.69
CA ALA A 179 -1.15 -0.60 3.85
C ALA A 179 -0.17 0.55 4.16
N THR A 180 0.91 0.28 4.90
CA THR A 180 1.96 1.27 5.18
C THR A 180 2.71 1.66 3.89
N ILE A 181 3.01 0.69 3.01
CA ILE A 181 3.62 0.97 1.70
C ILE A 181 2.67 1.82 0.85
N ALA A 182 1.37 1.47 0.79
CA ALA A 182 0.37 2.22 0.05
C ALA A 182 0.25 3.67 0.55
N GLU A 183 0.11 3.86 1.86
CA GLU A 183 0.05 5.18 2.49
C GLU A 183 1.29 6.02 2.17
N ALA A 184 2.48 5.43 2.30
CA ALA A 184 3.73 6.10 1.98
C ALA A 184 3.82 6.47 0.49
N THR A 185 3.36 5.60 -0.41
CA THR A 185 3.34 5.87 -1.85
C THR A 185 2.46 7.09 -2.17
N ILE A 186 1.26 7.15 -1.59
CA ILE A 186 0.31 8.26 -1.79
C ILE A 186 0.88 9.57 -1.22
N ARG A 187 1.42 9.53 0.00
CA ARG A 187 1.91 10.70 0.73
C ARG A 187 3.21 11.26 0.14
N ASP A 188 4.17 10.38 -0.16
CA ASP A 188 5.52 10.79 -0.54
C ASP A 188 5.64 11.11 -2.03
N PHE A 189 4.74 10.59 -2.87
CA PHE A 189 4.78 10.70 -4.33
C PHE A 189 3.41 11.01 -4.94
N PRO A 190 2.67 12.05 -4.48
CA PRO A 190 1.28 12.29 -4.89
C PRO A 190 1.14 12.50 -6.41
N ASP A 191 2.12 13.14 -7.07
CA ASP A 191 2.07 13.40 -8.50
C ASP A 191 2.34 12.13 -9.32
N LEU A 192 3.30 11.28 -8.89
CA LEU A 192 3.54 9.98 -9.53
C LEU A 192 2.38 9.03 -9.27
N TYR A 193 1.82 9.02 -8.05
CA TYR A 193 0.67 8.19 -7.72
C TYR A 193 -0.56 8.48 -8.59
N LYS A 194 -0.81 9.77 -8.90
CA LYS A 194 -1.92 10.16 -9.78
C LYS A 194 -1.71 9.83 -11.25
N ARG A 195 -0.44 9.62 -11.65
CA ARG A 195 -0.07 9.35 -13.03
C ARG A 195 -0.31 7.90 -13.43
N PHE A 196 -0.23 6.99 -12.49
CA PHE A 196 -0.33 5.54 -12.64
C PHE A 196 -1.52 4.97 -11.86
#